data_888cebfc67bb0f216b32f8cfe6e18d21
#
_entry.id   888cebfc67bb0f216b32f8cfe6e18d21
#
_cell.length_a   1.000
_cell.length_b   1.000
_cell.length_c   1.000
_cell.angle_alpha   90.00
_cell.angle_beta   90.00
_cell.angle_gamma   90.00
#
_symmetry.space_group_name_H-M   'P 1'
#
loop_
_entity.id
_entity.type
_entity.pdbx_description
1 polymer ?
#
loop_
_entity_poly.entity_id
_entity_poly.type
_entity_poly.pdbx_seq_one_letter_code
_entity_poly.pdbx_strand_id
1 'polypeptide(L)'
;MTSRTTLDDPTPGARRAFVALNVYSFLAIGLACLHLALPTVWNRLGALQGMVDSIRWALLALNTYWSLLIVLTAVLSLVIARHRSWKHASGRWTLAALAAYWLLHAAYLLARPFPFPENFAALSAAFLALPLLEAALLITPVVIGLRSSGPGGYESAPRRPGSRRA
;
A
#
# COMPACT_ATOMS: atom_id res chain seq x y z
N MET A 1 -26.31 -23.33 27.45
CA MET A 1 -25.87 -21.93 27.64
C MET A 1 -24.73 -21.68 26.68
N THR A 2 -25.00 -21.19 25.48
CA THR A 2 -24.02 -20.85 24.45
C THR A 2 -23.46 -19.49 24.80
N SER A 3 -22.21 -19.47 25.27
CA SER A 3 -21.42 -18.24 25.47
C SER A 3 -21.33 -17.52 24.12
N ARG A 4 -22.11 -16.45 23.94
CA ARG A 4 -21.90 -15.50 22.85
C ARG A 4 -20.49 -14.94 23.05
N THR A 5 -19.54 -15.41 22.23
CA THR A 5 -18.29 -14.70 22.02
C THR A 5 -18.64 -13.29 21.59
N THR A 6 -18.47 -12.35 22.50
CA THR A 6 -18.48 -10.92 22.19
C THR A 6 -17.50 -10.73 21.05
N LEU A 7 -18.02 -10.47 19.86
CA LEU A 7 -17.21 -9.99 18.73
C LEU A 7 -16.42 -8.80 19.25
N ASP A 8 -15.13 -9.02 19.50
CA ASP A 8 -14.22 -8.00 20.01
C ASP A 8 -14.38 -6.74 19.15
N ASP A 9 -14.95 -5.70 19.77
CA ASP A 9 -15.12 -4.42 19.11
C ASP A 9 -13.71 -3.94 18.69
N PRO A 10 -13.47 -3.70 17.40
CA PRO A 10 -12.12 -3.46 16.91
C PRO A 10 -11.55 -2.23 17.60
N THR A 11 -10.42 -2.39 18.29
CA THR A 11 -9.75 -1.27 18.93
C THR A 11 -9.60 -0.10 17.93
N PRO A 12 -9.64 1.17 18.38
CA PRO A 12 -9.50 2.33 17.48
C PRO A 12 -8.28 2.23 16.55
N GLY A 13 -7.18 1.64 17.03
CA GLY A 13 -5.98 1.36 16.23
C GLY A 13 -6.25 0.35 15.12
N ALA A 14 -6.91 -0.76 15.44
CA ALA A 14 -7.23 -1.78 14.44
C ALA A 14 -8.16 -1.23 13.34
N ARG A 15 -9.13 -0.38 13.71
CA ARG A 15 -10.00 0.29 12.74
C ARG A 15 -9.20 1.23 11.83
N ARG A 16 -8.27 2.02 12.38
CA ARG A 16 -7.41 2.92 11.60
C ARG A 16 -6.52 2.14 10.63
N ALA A 17 -5.89 1.05 11.07
CA ALA A 17 -5.06 0.21 10.20
C ALA A 17 -5.87 -0.39 9.05
N PHE A 18 -7.07 -0.89 9.34
CA PHE A 18 -7.98 -1.43 8.33
C PHE A 18 -8.39 -0.36 7.31
N VAL A 19 -8.79 0.82 7.76
CA VAL A 19 -9.18 1.94 6.88
C VAL A 19 -8.01 2.37 6.01
N ALA A 20 -6.80 2.55 6.58
CA ALA A 20 -5.61 2.96 5.83
C ALA A 20 -5.29 1.99 4.69
N LEU A 21 -5.33 0.66 4.95
CA LEU A 21 -5.07 -0.35 3.91
C LEU A 21 -6.14 -0.39 2.82
N ASN A 22 -7.41 -0.19 3.18
CA ASN A 22 -8.47 -0.13 2.17
C ASN A 22 -8.35 1.14 1.32
N VAL A 23 -8.11 2.31 1.92
CA VAL A 23 -7.89 3.57 1.19
C VAL A 23 -6.69 3.43 0.25
N TYR A 24 -5.55 2.91 0.73
CA TYR A 24 -4.41 2.59 -0.11
C TYR A 24 -4.81 1.73 -1.31
N SER A 25 -5.50 0.62 -1.07
CA SER A 25 -5.86 -0.32 -2.13
C SER A 25 -6.77 0.31 -3.19
N PHE A 26 -7.73 1.15 -2.79
CA PHE A 26 -8.57 1.88 -3.75
C PHE A 26 -7.78 2.89 -4.55
N LEU A 27 -6.87 3.65 -3.92
CA LEU A 27 -6.00 4.60 -4.62
C LEU A 27 -5.09 3.87 -5.61
N ALA A 28 -4.45 2.78 -5.19
CA ALA A 28 -3.58 1.98 -6.05
C ALA A 28 -4.33 1.38 -7.25
N ILE A 29 -5.55 0.87 -7.07
CA ILE A 29 -6.39 0.39 -8.18
C ILE A 29 -6.73 1.55 -9.14
N GLY A 30 -7.13 2.71 -8.62
CA GLY A 30 -7.41 3.89 -9.42
C GLY A 30 -6.18 4.33 -10.23
N LEU A 31 -5.00 4.34 -9.61
CA LEU A 31 -3.73 4.64 -10.27
C LEU A 31 -3.39 3.62 -11.36
N ALA A 32 -3.59 2.33 -11.11
CA ALA A 32 -3.39 1.29 -12.10
C ALA A 32 -4.31 1.47 -13.32
N CYS A 33 -5.59 1.78 -13.09
CA CYS A 33 -6.54 2.08 -14.16
C CYS A 33 -6.10 3.32 -14.98
N LEU A 34 -5.62 4.37 -14.30
CA LEU A 34 -5.07 5.54 -14.97
C LEU A 34 -3.88 5.15 -15.85
N HIS A 35 -2.92 4.39 -15.31
CA HIS A 35 -1.75 3.93 -16.07
C HIS A 35 -2.15 3.09 -17.28
N LEU A 36 -3.12 2.19 -17.16
CA LEU A 36 -3.62 1.41 -18.30
C LEU A 36 -4.31 2.29 -19.38
N ALA A 37 -4.90 3.41 -18.98
CA ALA A 37 -5.51 4.37 -19.91
C ALA A 37 -4.48 5.29 -20.61
N LEU A 38 -3.32 5.55 -19.99
CA LEU A 38 -2.30 6.47 -20.51
C LEU A 38 -1.87 6.20 -21.95
N PRO A 39 -1.63 4.96 -22.40
CA PRO A 39 -1.26 4.69 -23.79
C PRO A 39 -2.30 5.18 -24.80
N THR A 40 -3.59 5.03 -24.46
CA THR A 40 -4.69 5.53 -25.31
C THR A 40 -4.67 7.06 -25.39
N VAL A 41 -4.44 7.74 -24.27
CA VAL A 41 -4.32 9.20 -24.21
C VAL A 41 -3.11 9.67 -25.02
N TRP A 42 -1.94 9.05 -24.84
CA TRP A 42 -0.73 9.40 -25.58
C TRP A 42 -0.88 9.21 -27.08
N ASN A 43 -1.53 8.12 -27.50
CA ASN A 43 -1.80 7.88 -28.92
C ASN A 43 -2.73 8.96 -29.51
N ARG A 44 -3.78 9.35 -28.77
CA ARG A 44 -4.70 10.43 -29.21
C ARG A 44 -4.02 11.80 -29.28
N LEU A 45 -3.07 12.07 -28.39
CA LEU A 45 -2.28 13.30 -28.38
C LEU A 45 -1.13 13.29 -29.39
N GLY A 46 -0.95 12.22 -30.15
CA GLY A 46 0.14 12.09 -31.11
C GLY A 46 1.51 11.88 -30.47
N ALA A 47 1.62 11.73 -29.14
CA ALA A 47 2.88 11.61 -28.44
C ALA A 47 3.66 10.33 -28.81
N LEU A 48 3.01 9.33 -29.35
CA LEU A 48 3.63 8.08 -29.82
C LEU A 48 3.91 8.09 -31.33
N GLN A 49 3.55 9.17 -32.04
CA GLN A 49 3.77 9.29 -33.48
C GLN A 49 5.26 9.56 -33.75
N GLY A 50 5.81 8.89 -34.76
CA GLY A 50 7.22 9.03 -35.11
C GLY A 50 8.21 8.27 -34.22
N MET A 51 7.74 7.58 -33.17
CA MET A 51 8.59 6.69 -32.39
C MET A 51 8.92 5.41 -33.16
N VAL A 52 10.16 4.95 -33.02
CA VAL A 52 10.57 3.62 -33.51
C VAL A 52 9.72 2.55 -32.81
N ASP A 53 9.22 1.58 -33.57
CA ASP A 53 8.28 0.55 -33.08
C ASP A 53 8.76 -0.19 -31.84
N SER A 54 10.06 -0.51 -31.76
CA SER A 54 10.66 -1.17 -30.60
C SER A 54 10.58 -0.33 -29.33
N ILE A 55 10.80 0.99 -29.43
CA ILE A 55 10.71 1.94 -28.30
C ILE A 55 9.24 2.08 -27.87
N ARG A 56 8.35 2.25 -28.83
CA ARG A 56 6.91 2.30 -28.59
C ARG A 56 6.41 1.04 -27.88
N TRP A 57 6.82 -0.15 -28.37
CA TRP A 57 6.48 -1.42 -27.74
C TRP A 57 7.00 -1.49 -26.29
N ALA A 58 8.27 -1.12 -26.07
CA ALA A 58 8.88 -1.15 -24.74
C ALA A 58 8.15 -0.22 -23.74
N LEU A 59 7.77 0.98 -24.17
CA LEU A 59 7.00 1.90 -23.31
C LEU A 59 5.62 1.33 -22.93
N LEU A 60 4.92 0.73 -23.89
CA LEU A 60 3.62 0.11 -23.67
C LEU A 60 3.73 -1.10 -22.73
N ALA A 61 4.74 -1.95 -22.95
CA ALA A 61 5.01 -3.11 -22.10
C ALA A 61 5.35 -2.67 -20.67
N LEU A 62 6.28 -1.73 -20.48
CA LEU A 62 6.64 -1.18 -19.17
C LEU A 62 5.44 -0.63 -18.44
N ASN A 63 4.59 0.17 -19.12
CA ASN A 63 3.38 0.74 -18.52
C ASN A 63 2.39 -0.34 -18.08
N THR A 64 2.24 -1.40 -18.87
CA THR A 64 1.38 -2.55 -18.53
C THR A 64 1.92 -3.31 -17.32
N TYR A 65 3.21 -3.66 -17.30
CA TYR A 65 3.84 -4.33 -16.16
C TYR A 65 3.75 -3.51 -14.88
N TRP A 66 3.97 -2.19 -14.99
CA TRP A 66 3.83 -1.27 -13.87
C TRP A 66 2.41 -1.26 -13.30
N SER A 67 1.42 -1.19 -14.16
CA SER A 67 0.00 -1.25 -13.77
C SER A 67 -0.35 -2.55 -13.06
N LEU A 68 0.12 -3.69 -13.58
CA LEU A 68 -0.08 -5.00 -12.94
C LEU A 68 0.61 -5.08 -11.57
N LEU A 69 1.81 -4.52 -11.44
CA LEU A 69 2.51 -4.45 -10.15
C LEU A 69 1.70 -3.64 -9.13
N ILE A 70 1.16 -2.50 -9.51
CA ILE A 70 0.32 -1.67 -8.64
C ILE A 70 -0.94 -2.44 -8.20
N VAL A 71 -1.62 -3.14 -9.12
CA VAL A 71 -2.77 -4.00 -8.76
C VAL A 71 -2.37 -5.08 -7.77
N LEU A 72 -1.23 -5.73 -7.99
CA LEU A 72 -0.73 -6.77 -7.08
C LEU A 72 -0.49 -6.23 -5.67
N THR A 73 0.11 -5.03 -5.54
CA THR A 73 0.31 -4.39 -4.22
C THR A 73 -1.01 -4.05 -3.54
N ALA A 74 -2.01 -3.60 -4.31
CA ALA A 74 -3.35 -3.32 -3.81
C ALA A 74 -4.05 -4.58 -3.28
N VAL A 75 -4.01 -5.68 -4.06
CA VAL A 75 -4.59 -6.97 -3.66
C VAL A 75 -3.90 -7.51 -2.41
N LEU A 76 -2.56 -7.47 -2.36
CA LEU A 76 -1.78 -7.91 -1.21
C LEU A 76 -2.16 -7.12 0.05
N SER A 77 -2.32 -5.81 -0.06
CA SER A 77 -2.75 -4.95 1.04
C SER A 77 -4.17 -5.27 1.52
N LEU A 78 -5.10 -5.58 0.61
CA LEU A 78 -6.45 -6.05 0.97
C LEU A 78 -6.42 -7.39 1.71
N VAL A 79 -5.59 -8.33 1.26
CA VAL A 79 -5.41 -9.62 1.93
C VAL A 79 -4.87 -9.40 3.35
N ILE A 80 -3.82 -8.57 3.50
CA ILE A 80 -3.27 -8.20 4.81
C ILE A 80 -4.35 -7.53 5.68
N ALA A 81 -5.17 -6.64 5.12
CA ALA A 81 -6.26 -5.98 5.83
C ALA A 81 -7.29 -6.98 6.34
N ARG A 82 -7.78 -7.87 5.49
CA ARG A 82 -8.82 -8.87 5.83
C ARG A 82 -8.36 -9.87 6.87
N HIS A 83 -7.12 -10.38 6.74
CA HIS A 83 -6.54 -11.34 7.68
C HIS A 83 -5.90 -10.69 8.91
N ARG A 84 -5.95 -9.36 9.02
CA ARG A 84 -5.31 -8.60 10.11
C ARG A 84 -3.81 -8.94 10.28
N SER A 85 -3.15 -9.32 9.18
CA SER A 85 -1.76 -9.80 9.20
C SER A 85 -0.74 -8.71 9.59
N TRP A 86 -1.12 -7.42 9.60
CA TRP A 86 -0.27 -6.35 10.15
C TRP A 86 0.05 -6.51 11.63
N LYS A 87 -0.68 -7.36 12.38
CA LYS A 87 -0.37 -7.72 13.76
C LYS A 87 0.85 -8.63 13.86
N HIS A 88 1.17 -9.35 12.80
CA HIS A 88 2.29 -10.29 12.73
C HIS A 88 3.52 -9.64 12.07
N ALA A 89 4.72 -10.13 12.42
CA ALA A 89 5.97 -9.59 11.89
C ALA A 89 6.01 -9.66 10.35
N SER A 90 5.62 -10.79 9.76
CA SER A 90 5.60 -10.96 8.29
C SER A 90 4.76 -9.91 7.58
N GLY A 91 3.53 -9.67 8.04
CA GLY A 91 2.67 -8.65 7.46
C GLY A 91 3.25 -7.23 7.60
N ARG A 92 3.87 -6.91 8.74
CA ARG A 92 4.53 -5.62 8.95
C ARG A 92 5.72 -5.43 8.00
N TRP A 93 6.57 -6.45 7.84
CA TRP A 93 7.70 -6.39 6.92
C TRP A 93 7.26 -6.22 5.47
N THR A 94 6.20 -6.93 5.06
CA THR A 94 5.62 -6.76 3.72
C THR A 94 5.13 -5.32 3.49
N LEU A 95 4.38 -4.75 4.44
CA LEU A 95 3.89 -3.38 4.33
C LEU A 95 5.03 -2.35 4.37
N ALA A 96 6.06 -2.58 5.18
CA ALA A 96 7.25 -1.73 5.21
C ALA A 96 8.01 -1.76 3.88
N ALA A 97 8.14 -2.94 3.25
CA ALA A 97 8.77 -3.07 1.94
C ALA A 97 7.97 -2.34 0.85
N LEU A 98 6.64 -2.46 0.86
CA LEU A 98 5.78 -1.72 -0.06
C LEU A 98 5.87 -0.20 0.16
N ALA A 99 5.91 0.25 1.41
CA ALA A 99 6.11 1.67 1.72
C ALA A 99 7.47 2.18 1.25
N ALA A 100 8.54 1.41 1.46
CA ALA A 100 9.88 1.75 0.95
C ALA A 100 9.90 1.88 -0.57
N TYR A 101 9.20 0.99 -1.28
CA TYR A 101 9.04 1.09 -2.73
C TYR A 101 8.43 2.43 -3.16
N TRP A 102 7.34 2.88 -2.51
CA TRP A 102 6.71 4.16 -2.82
C TRP A 102 7.59 5.37 -2.43
N LEU A 103 8.36 5.27 -1.35
CA LEU A 103 9.33 6.30 -0.97
C LEU A 103 10.46 6.41 -1.99
N LEU A 104 10.98 5.27 -2.50
CA LEU A 104 11.97 5.26 -3.57
C LEU A 104 11.41 5.85 -4.87
N HIS A 105 10.14 5.57 -5.18
CA HIS A 105 9.45 6.18 -6.31
C HIS A 105 9.33 7.70 -6.16
N ALA A 106 8.93 8.18 -4.99
CA ALA A 106 8.91 9.62 -4.69
C ALA A 106 10.30 10.27 -4.81
N ALA A 107 11.33 9.62 -4.28
CA ALA A 107 12.71 10.09 -4.39
C ALA A 107 13.17 10.14 -5.86
N TYR A 108 12.80 9.15 -6.67
CA TYR A 108 13.08 9.18 -8.11
C TYR A 108 12.39 10.37 -8.80
N LEU A 109 11.11 10.64 -8.49
CA LEU A 109 10.39 11.78 -9.06
C LEU A 109 10.98 13.13 -8.64
N LEU A 110 11.54 13.22 -7.43
CA LEU A 110 12.27 14.42 -6.98
C LEU A 110 13.58 14.61 -7.74
N ALA A 111 14.32 13.53 -7.99
CA ALA A 111 15.61 13.58 -8.72
C ALA A 111 15.41 13.76 -10.24
N ARG A 112 14.29 13.26 -10.76
CA ARG A 112 13.95 13.25 -12.18
C ARG A 112 12.46 13.63 -12.33
N PRO A 113 12.12 14.92 -12.14
CA PRO A 113 10.75 15.38 -12.26
C PRO A 113 10.19 15.11 -13.65
N PHE A 114 8.93 14.72 -13.70
CA PHE A 114 8.25 14.51 -14.97
C PHE A 114 8.18 15.85 -15.73
N PRO A 115 8.51 15.88 -17.02
CA PRO A 115 8.56 17.13 -17.80
C PRO A 115 7.15 17.61 -18.18
N PHE A 116 6.38 18.02 -17.18
CA PHE A 116 5.11 18.72 -17.43
C PHE A 116 5.37 20.14 -17.90
N PRO A 117 4.56 20.66 -18.83
CA PRO A 117 4.54 22.08 -19.13
C PRO A 117 4.25 22.93 -17.89
N GLU A 118 4.76 24.16 -17.82
CA GLU A 118 4.65 25.04 -16.64
C GLU A 118 3.20 25.29 -16.17
N ASN A 119 2.24 25.29 -17.09
CA ASN A 119 0.82 25.43 -16.78
C ASN A 119 0.21 24.21 -16.06
N PHE A 120 0.96 23.10 -15.91
CA PHE A 120 0.55 21.87 -15.19
C PHE A 120 1.26 21.68 -13.84
N ALA A 121 1.69 22.76 -13.19
CA ALA A 121 2.37 22.68 -11.89
C ALA A 121 1.58 21.90 -10.81
N ALA A 122 0.25 22.06 -10.80
CA ALA A 122 -0.61 21.29 -9.90
C ALA A 122 -0.55 19.79 -10.15
N LEU A 123 -0.42 19.37 -11.43
CA LEU A 123 -0.29 17.95 -11.79
C LEU A 123 1.09 17.40 -11.35
N SER A 124 2.16 18.17 -11.52
CA SER A 124 3.49 17.82 -11.03
C SER A 124 3.50 17.62 -9.50
N ALA A 125 2.86 18.52 -8.76
CA ALA A 125 2.70 18.38 -7.31
C ALA A 125 1.89 17.14 -6.93
N ALA A 126 0.80 16.84 -7.64
CA ALA A 126 -0.02 15.66 -7.40
C ALA A 126 0.76 14.36 -7.66
N PHE A 127 1.59 14.32 -8.72
CA PHE A 127 2.45 13.17 -9.03
C PHE A 127 3.48 12.87 -7.93
N LEU A 128 3.97 13.88 -7.23
CA LEU A 128 4.86 13.70 -6.09
C LEU A 128 4.10 13.37 -4.81
N ALA A 129 2.95 14.01 -4.58
CA ALA A 129 2.17 13.82 -3.36
C ALA A 129 1.57 12.40 -3.27
N LEU A 130 1.18 11.81 -4.40
CA LEU A 130 0.52 10.51 -4.42
C LEU A 130 1.39 9.37 -3.86
N PRO A 131 2.64 9.13 -4.31
CA PRO A 131 3.49 8.08 -3.73
C PRO A 131 3.83 8.34 -2.26
N LEU A 132 3.93 9.59 -1.82
CA LEU A 132 4.12 9.92 -0.40
C LEU A 132 2.88 9.56 0.42
N LEU A 133 1.69 9.84 -0.08
CA LEU A 133 0.43 9.44 0.55
C LEU A 133 0.31 7.92 0.64
N GLU A 134 0.64 7.19 -0.43
CA GLU A 134 0.59 5.73 -0.45
C GLU A 134 1.58 5.11 0.54
N ALA A 135 2.80 5.65 0.64
CA ALA A 135 3.76 5.23 1.64
C ALA A 135 3.24 5.49 3.07
N ALA A 136 2.65 6.66 3.34
CA ALA A 136 2.08 6.99 4.65
C ALA A 136 0.94 6.05 5.05
N LEU A 137 0.06 5.70 4.10
CA LEU A 137 -1.04 4.76 4.33
C LEU A 137 -0.53 3.35 4.68
N LEU A 138 0.56 2.89 4.04
CA LEU A 138 1.18 1.59 4.30
C LEU A 138 1.97 1.56 5.62
N ILE A 139 2.60 2.67 6.02
CA ILE A 139 3.35 2.78 7.28
C ILE A 139 2.39 2.80 8.48
N THR A 140 1.21 3.38 8.34
CA THR A 140 0.23 3.49 9.42
C THR A 140 -0.04 2.17 10.15
N PRO A 141 -0.43 1.06 9.49
CA PRO A 141 -0.64 -0.23 10.14
C PRO A 141 0.64 -0.83 10.72
N VAL A 142 1.81 -0.56 10.15
CA VAL A 142 3.11 -1.01 10.69
C VAL A 142 3.34 -0.40 12.06
N VAL A 143 3.19 0.92 12.18
CA VAL A 143 3.36 1.64 13.45
C VAL A 143 2.34 1.18 14.50
N ILE A 144 1.08 1.00 14.12
CA ILE A 144 0.03 0.48 15.01
C ILE A 144 0.38 -0.93 15.49
N GLY A 145 0.83 -1.81 14.57
CA GLY A 145 1.24 -3.17 14.91
C GLY A 145 2.44 -3.23 15.84
N LEU A 146 3.43 -2.34 15.70
CA LEU A 146 4.57 -2.25 16.59
C LEU A 146 4.17 -1.81 18.00
N ARG A 147 3.29 -0.81 18.12
CA ARG A 147 2.79 -0.32 19.42
C ARG A 147 1.99 -1.36 20.18
N SER A 148 1.25 -2.22 19.47
CA SER A 148 0.46 -3.30 20.09
C SER A 148 1.31 -4.52 20.51
N SER A 149 2.54 -4.61 20.05
CA SER A 149 3.49 -5.70 20.38
C SER A 149 4.48 -5.34 21.51
N GLY A 150 4.28 -4.23 22.20
CA GLY A 150 5.13 -3.75 23.30
C GLY A 150 5.20 -4.71 24.50
N PRO A 151 6.21 -4.58 25.38
CA PRO A 151 6.58 -5.56 26.41
C PRO A 151 5.51 -5.87 27.47
N GLY A 152 4.37 -5.17 27.48
CA GLY A 152 3.23 -5.45 28.39
C GLY A 152 2.30 -6.58 27.95
N GLY A 153 2.46 -7.15 26.76
CA GLY A 153 1.55 -8.17 26.22
C GLY A 153 1.81 -9.63 26.68
N TYR A 154 2.90 -9.90 27.37
CA TYR A 154 3.26 -11.28 27.82
C TYR A 154 2.87 -11.59 29.27
N GLU A 155 2.27 -10.67 30.01
CA GLU A 155 2.07 -10.79 31.44
C GLU A 155 0.68 -11.31 31.85
N SER A 156 0.10 -12.21 31.08
CA SER A 156 -1.15 -12.89 31.50
C SER A 156 -1.23 -14.33 31.02
N ALA A 157 -0.13 -15.08 31.12
CA ALA A 157 -0.29 -16.53 31.16
C ALA A 157 -0.96 -16.87 32.51
N PRO A 158 -2.17 -17.46 32.55
CA PRO A 158 -2.78 -17.84 33.81
C PRO A 158 -1.86 -18.84 34.50
N ARG A 159 -1.35 -18.49 35.68
CA ARG A 159 -0.64 -19.45 36.55
C ARG A 159 -1.56 -20.65 36.75
N ARG A 160 -1.20 -21.78 36.19
CA ARG A 160 -1.89 -23.05 36.46
C ARG A 160 -1.90 -23.23 37.98
N PRO A 161 -3.08 -23.33 38.62
CA PRO A 161 -3.12 -23.64 40.05
C PRO A 161 -2.48 -25.00 40.26
N GLY A 162 -1.56 -25.03 41.19
CA GLY A 162 -0.67 -26.14 41.45
C GLY A 162 -1.38 -27.47 41.51
N SER A 163 -0.81 -28.44 40.81
CA SER A 163 -1.00 -29.87 41.09
C SER A 163 -0.47 -30.15 42.50
N ARG A 164 -1.37 -30.14 43.50
CA ARG A 164 -1.08 -30.80 44.77
C ARG A 164 -0.95 -32.30 44.48
N ARG A 165 0.27 -32.79 44.52
CA ARG A 165 0.55 -34.24 44.66
C ARG A 165 0.08 -34.64 46.06
N ALA A 166 -0.85 -35.56 46.15
CA ALA A 166 -1.07 -36.42 47.32
C ALA A 166 -0.26 -37.69 47.13
#